data_970aa6bc6d65ba0fc1ed6533eced9611
#
_entry.id   970aa6bc6d65ba0fc1ed6533eced9611
#
_cell.length_a   1.000
_cell.length_b   1.000
_cell.length_c   1.000
_cell.angle_alpha   90.00
_cell.angle_beta   90.00
_cell.angle_gamma   90.00
#
_symmetry.space_group_name_H-M   'P 1'
#
loop_
_entity.id
_entity.type
_entity.pdbx_description
1 polymer ?
#
loop_
_entity_poly.entity_id
_entity_poly.type
_entity_poly.pdbx_seq_one_letter_code
_entity_poly.pdbx_strand_id
1 'polypeptide(L)'
;MNHNSNHSIMNRSTFLSIAAVAALMAAPAYADVSKAYVSDLGNGKYQNPIINADYSDPDVVRVGDDYYMTSSSFANLPALQILHSKDLVNWTLVGAVADKYPAPEFDGVSHGNGVWAPAIRYHNGKFYVMYGDPDRGIYVADATDPKGPWSPLRLIYPQVGVIDPCPFWDEDGRAYIAHGYAGSRAGVKSILGMIEMTPDATGVIGVDRVIYDGHLENETIEGAKMYKRGPWYYIFSPAGGVSTGWQVVMRSKDPWGPYEQRNVMEQGDTDINGPHQGAWVDTPDGKEHWFIHFQDKGPYGRVINLEPMEWKEDGWPVIGVDKDGDGRGIPVRTYRKPNVGKTYPVATPQDSDDFDSTTLGYQWQWNGNPQSLWYFCDAENSLLRLFSHHTPDAKNLYDMPNVLMQKFPNENFTATAKVSFHPRMKDGKAMVGEKGGIAVMGYNFATLALESREDGVYLVQTDCVGANKGKDEVETAAIKLSADTPVWLQAVVRMNGKKKPTQKPDYKCEVKFRYSLDGKKFTDFGRPMDVREGHWIGAKVGVFCTRPWSSNDSGWLDVDSFIIDK
;
A
#
# COMPACT_ATOMS: atom_id res chain seq x y z
N MET A 1 -29.53 -77.10 -46.00
CA MET A 1 -28.26 -77.72 -45.54
C MET A 1 -27.76 -76.88 -44.38
N ASN A 2 -27.60 -77.57 -43.29
CA ASN A 2 -27.21 -77.06 -41.96
C ASN A 2 -25.93 -76.26 -41.93
N HIS A 3 -25.82 -75.29 -41.05
CA HIS A 3 -24.79 -75.29 -40.02
C HIS A 3 -25.13 -74.31 -38.88
N ASN A 4 -25.31 -74.90 -37.71
CA ASN A 4 -25.28 -74.26 -36.38
C ASN A 4 -23.90 -73.71 -36.06
N SER A 5 -23.83 -72.57 -35.42
CA SER A 5 -22.72 -72.21 -34.55
C SER A 5 -23.19 -71.38 -33.37
N ASN A 6 -23.02 -71.96 -32.19
CA ASN A 6 -23.19 -71.39 -30.86
C ASN A 6 -22.28 -70.19 -30.64
N HIS A 7 -22.81 -69.10 -30.15
CA HIS A 7 -22.02 -68.05 -29.52
C HIS A 7 -22.28 -67.97 -28.01
N SER A 8 -21.27 -68.29 -27.30
CA SER A 8 -21.09 -68.16 -25.86
C SER A 8 -21.19 -66.67 -25.45
N ILE A 9 -22.05 -66.41 -24.48
CA ILE A 9 -22.16 -65.09 -23.83
C ILE A 9 -21.09 -65.00 -22.74
N MET A 10 -20.04 -64.19 -22.93
CA MET A 10 -19.09 -63.80 -21.87
C MET A 10 -19.58 -62.53 -21.17
N ASN A 11 -19.98 -62.68 -19.92
CA ASN A 11 -20.22 -61.60 -18.97
C ASN A 11 -18.92 -60.84 -18.70
N ARG A 12 -18.85 -59.58 -19.13
CA ARG A 12 -17.83 -58.64 -18.69
C ARG A 12 -18.39 -57.80 -17.54
N SER A 13 -17.96 -58.14 -16.32
CA SER A 13 -18.11 -57.27 -15.15
C SER A 13 -17.14 -56.11 -15.27
N THR A 14 -17.72 -54.91 -15.49
CA THR A 14 -16.98 -53.65 -15.52
C THR A 14 -16.73 -53.19 -14.08
N PHE A 15 -15.50 -53.28 -13.60
CA PHE A 15 -15.07 -52.61 -12.37
C PHE A 15 -14.92 -51.12 -12.65
N LEU A 16 -15.82 -50.30 -12.09
CA LEU A 16 -15.61 -48.84 -11.97
C LEU A 16 -14.61 -48.60 -10.83
N SER A 17 -13.39 -48.25 -11.19
CA SER A 17 -12.41 -47.69 -10.25
C SER A 17 -12.74 -46.23 -10.01
N ILE A 18 -13.34 -45.90 -8.87
CA ILE A 18 -13.46 -44.53 -8.40
C ILE A 18 -12.08 -44.10 -7.90
N ALA A 19 -11.34 -43.35 -8.71
CA ALA A 19 -10.15 -42.65 -8.27
C ALA A 19 -10.60 -41.45 -7.43
N ALA A 20 -10.52 -41.55 -6.11
CA ALA A 20 -10.65 -40.40 -5.21
C ALA A 20 -9.43 -39.50 -5.42
N VAL A 21 -9.59 -38.40 -6.11
CA VAL A 21 -8.62 -37.31 -6.14
C VAL A 21 -8.71 -36.62 -4.79
N ALA A 22 -7.82 -36.99 -3.87
CA ALA A 22 -7.59 -36.21 -2.66
C ALA A 22 -6.95 -34.88 -3.11
N ALA A 23 -7.76 -33.82 -3.17
CA ALA A 23 -7.25 -32.47 -3.21
C ALA A 23 -6.48 -32.25 -1.89
N LEU A 24 -5.16 -32.31 -1.93
CA LEU A 24 -4.34 -31.73 -0.90
C LEU A 24 -4.65 -30.23 -0.90
N MET A 25 -5.47 -29.78 0.04
CA MET A 25 -5.51 -28.39 0.41
C MET A 25 -4.13 -28.09 1.02
N ALA A 26 -3.25 -27.48 0.23
CA ALA A 26 -2.05 -26.86 0.77
C ALA A 26 -2.54 -25.86 1.81
N ALA A 27 -2.13 -26.06 3.07
CA ALA A 27 -2.31 -25.03 4.08
C ALA A 27 -1.66 -23.75 3.50
N PRO A 28 -2.29 -22.58 3.66
CA PRO A 28 -1.66 -21.35 3.22
C PRO A 28 -0.29 -21.28 3.90
N ALA A 29 0.78 -21.22 3.10
CA ALA A 29 2.09 -20.90 3.63
C ALA A 29 1.92 -19.54 4.33
N TYR A 30 2.08 -19.52 5.66
CA TYR A 30 2.13 -18.26 6.38
C TYR A 30 3.36 -17.53 5.82
N ALA A 31 3.14 -16.35 5.24
CA ALA A 31 4.24 -15.47 4.88
C ALA A 31 5.13 -15.28 6.12
N ASP A 32 6.44 -15.30 5.92
CA ASP A 32 7.37 -15.10 7.02
C ASP A 32 7.08 -13.79 7.74
N VAL A 33 7.11 -13.85 9.08
CA VAL A 33 6.93 -12.64 9.90
C VAL A 33 8.12 -11.71 9.66
N SER A 34 7.86 -10.43 9.42
CA SER A 34 8.88 -9.41 9.22
C SER A 34 9.93 -9.43 10.35
N LYS A 35 11.20 -9.41 9.98
CA LYS A 35 12.30 -9.24 10.92
C LYS A 35 12.52 -7.77 11.29
N ALA A 36 12.02 -6.84 10.48
CA ALA A 36 12.20 -5.41 10.69
C ALA A 36 11.26 -4.85 11.76
N TYR A 37 9.99 -5.26 11.77
CA TYR A 37 8.99 -4.73 12.70
C TYR A 37 7.86 -5.71 12.99
N VAL A 38 7.50 -5.81 14.28
CA VAL A 38 6.33 -6.56 14.75
C VAL A 38 5.60 -5.72 15.80
N SER A 39 4.30 -5.54 15.62
CA SER A 39 3.45 -4.76 16.54
C SER A 39 2.90 -5.59 17.70
N ASP A 40 2.65 -6.87 17.50
CA ASP A 40 2.18 -7.81 18.52
C ASP A 40 3.30 -8.12 19.53
N LEU A 41 3.10 -7.79 20.79
CA LEU A 41 4.11 -7.96 21.85
C LEU A 41 4.10 -9.37 22.47
N GLY A 42 3.24 -10.29 22.01
CA GLY A 42 3.16 -11.68 22.47
C GLY A 42 2.58 -11.87 23.89
N ASN A 43 2.20 -10.79 24.56
CA ASN A 43 1.73 -10.79 25.95
C ASN A 43 0.28 -10.27 26.10
N GLY A 44 -0.53 -10.36 25.04
CA GLY A 44 -1.90 -9.84 24.99
C GLY A 44 -1.98 -8.32 24.75
N LYS A 45 -0.84 -7.68 24.42
CA LYS A 45 -0.75 -6.27 24.07
C LYS A 45 -0.17 -6.08 22.68
N TYR A 46 -0.43 -4.92 22.11
CA TYR A 46 0.20 -4.43 20.89
C TYR A 46 0.88 -3.07 21.14
N GLN A 47 1.76 -2.69 20.24
CA GLN A 47 2.33 -1.35 20.16
C GLN A 47 1.93 -0.68 18.85
N ASN A 48 1.65 0.62 18.90
CA ASN A 48 1.48 1.46 17.73
C ASN A 48 2.83 1.93 17.16
N PRO A 49 2.95 2.02 15.82
CA PRO A 49 1.93 1.68 14.84
C PRO A 49 1.70 0.17 14.74
N ILE A 50 0.46 -0.26 14.41
CA ILE A 50 0.19 -1.68 14.14
C ILE A 50 0.82 -2.15 12.82
N ILE A 51 0.99 -1.24 11.85
CA ILE A 51 1.76 -1.44 10.63
C ILE A 51 2.69 -0.25 10.49
N ASN A 52 4.01 -0.48 10.60
CA ASN A 52 5.01 0.58 10.50
C ASN A 52 5.52 0.76 9.06
N ALA A 53 4.57 0.87 8.12
CA ALA A 53 4.79 1.06 6.70
C ALA A 53 3.73 2.00 6.14
N ASP A 54 3.99 2.55 4.94
CA ASP A 54 3.16 3.57 4.28
C ASP A 54 1.87 2.97 3.70
N TYR A 55 0.81 2.89 4.51
CA TYR A 55 -0.55 2.55 4.09
C TYR A 55 -1.49 3.74 4.32
N SER A 56 -1.24 4.82 3.58
CA SER A 56 -1.94 6.11 3.68
C SER A 56 -3.46 5.97 3.59
N ASP A 57 -4.18 6.78 4.37
CA ASP A 57 -5.64 6.93 4.28
C ASP A 57 -6.40 5.58 4.42
N PRO A 58 -6.15 4.81 5.50
CA PRO A 58 -6.72 3.47 5.64
C PRO A 58 -8.23 3.52 5.82
N ASP A 59 -8.91 2.57 5.19
CA ASP A 59 -10.30 2.24 5.50
C ASP A 59 -10.44 0.74 5.73
N VAL A 60 -11.24 0.36 6.73
CA VAL A 60 -11.41 -1.03 7.17
C VAL A 60 -12.87 -1.43 7.24
N VAL A 61 -13.15 -2.68 6.86
CA VAL A 61 -14.46 -3.31 7.01
C VAL A 61 -14.33 -4.66 7.70
N ARG A 62 -15.26 -4.98 8.60
CA ARG A 62 -15.40 -6.31 9.19
C ARG A 62 -16.48 -7.11 8.47
N VAL A 63 -16.17 -8.37 8.13
CA VAL A 63 -17.14 -9.33 7.61
C VAL A 63 -17.01 -10.63 8.38
N GLY A 64 -17.97 -10.91 9.26
CA GLY A 64 -17.86 -12.03 10.19
C GLY A 64 -16.71 -11.84 11.18
N ASP A 65 -15.78 -12.79 11.21
CA ASP A 65 -14.57 -12.78 12.06
C ASP A 65 -13.36 -12.14 11.34
N ASP A 66 -13.52 -11.64 10.13
CA ASP A 66 -12.44 -11.15 9.28
C ASP A 66 -12.49 -9.64 9.09
N TYR A 67 -11.33 -9.01 9.08
CA TYR A 67 -11.14 -7.59 8.82
C TYR A 67 -10.36 -7.41 7.53
N TYR A 68 -10.82 -6.50 6.67
CA TYR A 68 -10.16 -6.16 5.42
C TYR A 68 -9.91 -4.67 5.37
N MET A 69 -8.69 -4.28 5.00
CA MET A 69 -8.25 -2.91 4.91
C MET A 69 -7.70 -2.62 3.52
N THR A 70 -7.97 -1.42 3.01
CA THR A 70 -7.32 -0.85 1.83
C THR A 70 -6.78 0.54 2.15
N SER A 71 -5.93 1.06 1.28
CA SER A 71 -5.26 2.36 1.46
C SER A 71 -4.97 3.03 0.13
N SER A 72 -4.63 4.32 0.17
CA SER A 72 -4.16 5.06 -1.00
C SER A 72 -2.93 4.39 -1.61
N SER A 73 -2.93 4.23 -2.91
CA SER A 73 -1.77 3.76 -3.69
C SER A 73 -1.21 4.83 -4.62
N PHE A 74 -1.92 5.95 -4.74
CA PHE A 74 -1.57 7.01 -5.69
C PHE A 74 -1.32 6.41 -7.08
N ALA A 75 -0.19 6.70 -7.72
CA ALA A 75 0.13 6.15 -9.04
C ALA A 75 0.85 4.78 -9.01
N ASN A 76 1.00 4.16 -7.84
CA ASN A 76 1.75 2.90 -7.72
C ASN A 76 0.86 1.68 -7.99
N LEU A 77 1.41 0.65 -8.63
CA LEU A 77 0.71 -0.53 -9.12
C LEU A 77 1.39 -1.86 -8.71
N PRO A 78 0.63 -2.86 -8.24
CA PRO A 78 -0.82 -2.91 -8.17
C PRO A 78 -1.39 -1.90 -7.18
N ALA A 79 -2.57 -1.37 -7.52
CA ALA A 79 -3.26 -0.34 -6.77
C ALA A 79 -4.26 -0.93 -5.77
N LEU A 80 -4.54 -0.17 -4.70
CA LEU A 80 -5.54 -0.55 -3.70
C LEU A 80 -5.24 -1.94 -3.12
N GLN A 81 -4.05 -2.08 -2.55
CA GLN A 81 -3.64 -3.32 -1.86
C GLN A 81 -4.67 -3.67 -0.78
N ILE A 82 -5.01 -4.95 -0.67
CA ILE A 82 -5.94 -5.48 0.33
C ILE A 82 -5.13 -6.20 1.41
N LEU A 83 -5.30 -5.73 2.64
CA LEU A 83 -4.76 -6.38 3.82
C LEU A 83 -5.88 -7.11 4.56
N HIS A 84 -5.53 -8.19 5.21
CA HIS A 84 -6.44 -9.03 5.98
C HIS A 84 -5.91 -9.23 7.40
N SER A 85 -6.82 -9.20 8.37
CA SER A 85 -6.56 -9.51 9.78
C SER A 85 -7.74 -10.23 10.40
N LYS A 86 -7.48 -10.97 11.48
CA LYS A 86 -8.52 -11.54 12.35
C LYS A 86 -8.57 -10.91 13.75
N ASP A 87 -7.65 -9.98 14.06
CA ASP A 87 -7.55 -9.39 15.40
C ASP A 87 -7.18 -7.90 15.39
N LEU A 88 -7.17 -7.25 14.21
CA LEU A 88 -6.82 -5.84 14.00
C LEU A 88 -5.35 -5.49 14.28
N VAL A 89 -4.54 -6.43 14.74
CA VAL A 89 -3.12 -6.21 15.09
C VAL A 89 -2.20 -6.94 14.10
N ASN A 90 -2.54 -8.17 13.76
CA ASN A 90 -1.78 -9.03 12.88
C ASN A 90 -2.36 -8.97 11.46
N TRP A 91 -1.65 -8.33 10.53
CA TRP A 91 -2.11 -8.05 9.16
C TRP A 91 -1.23 -8.73 8.12
N THR A 92 -1.84 -9.22 7.05
CA THR A 92 -1.14 -9.77 5.87
C THR A 92 -1.67 -9.17 4.59
N LEU A 93 -0.84 -9.05 3.56
CA LEU A 93 -1.26 -8.70 2.20
C LEU A 93 -1.92 -9.92 1.56
N VAL A 94 -3.12 -9.78 1.02
CA VAL A 94 -3.88 -10.89 0.44
C VAL A 94 -4.34 -10.65 -0.99
N GLY A 95 -4.21 -9.42 -1.50
CA GLY A 95 -4.66 -9.06 -2.83
C GLY A 95 -4.42 -7.59 -3.17
N ALA A 96 -4.87 -7.21 -4.34
CA ALA A 96 -5.00 -5.83 -4.79
C ALA A 96 -6.21 -5.70 -5.73
N VAL A 97 -6.78 -4.51 -5.81
CA VAL A 97 -8.01 -4.28 -6.61
C VAL A 97 -7.69 -4.10 -8.09
N ALA A 98 -6.57 -3.48 -8.44
CA ALA A 98 -6.26 -3.17 -9.83
C ALA A 98 -4.77 -3.32 -10.14
N ASP A 99 -4.48 -4.06 -11.21
CA ASP A 99 -3.12 -4.22 -11.74
C ASP A 99 -2.72 -3.08 -12.67
N LYS A 100 -3.70 -2.33 -13.19
CA LYS A 100 -3.52 -1.18 -14.08
C LYS A 100 -4.55 -0.10 -13.83
N TYR A 101 -4.13 1.15 -14.04
CA TYR A 101 -5.06 2.27 -14.16
C TYR A 101 -5.59 2.38 -15.58
N PRO A 102 -6.86 2.77 -15.76
CA PRO A 102 -7.48 2.85 -17.09
C PRO A 102 -7.00 4.03 -17.93
N ALA A 103 -6.34 5.02 -17.33
CA ALA A 103 -5.92 6.24 -18.02
C ALA A 103 -4.47 6.15 -18.52
N PRO A 104 -4.18 6.58 -19.77
CA PRO A 104 -2.92 6.33 -20.44
C PRO A 104 -1.71 7.06 -19.84
N GLU A 105 -1.89 8.14 -19.08
CA GLU A 105 -0.80 8.82 -18.39
C GLU A 105 -0.12 7.96 -17.32
N PHE A 106 -0.77 6.89 -16.86
CA PHE A 106 -0.18 5.92 -15.95
C PHE A 106 0.66 4.84 -16.66
N ASP A 107 0.73 4.86 -18.00
CA ASP A 107 1.73 4.07 -18.74
C ASP A 107 3.14 4.67 -18.56
N GLY A 108 3.22 5.95 -18.24
CA GLY A 108 4.39 6.62 -17.69
C GLY A 108 4.31 6.80 -16.18
N VAL A 109 5.07 7.75 -15.66
CA VAL A 109 5.09 8.10 -14.23
C VAL A 109 4.14 9.26 -13.97
N SER A 110 3.28 9.11 -12.96
CA SER A 110 2.31 10.14 -12.55
C SER A 110 2.27 10.31 -11.03
N HIS A 111 3.44 10.56 -10.43
CA HIS A 111 3.60 10.65 -8.98
C HIS A 111 2.56 11.53 -8.27
N GLY A 112 1.93 10.99 -7.23
CA GLY A 112 0.95 11.69 -6.41
C GLY A 112 -0.46 11.78 -7.00
N ASN A 113 -0.69 11.35 -8.23
CA ASN A 113 -2.02 11.26 -8.86
C ASN A 113 -2.61 9.85 -8.70
N GLY A 114 -3.79 9.62 -9.26
CA GLY A 114 -4.46 8.31 -9.26
C GLY A 114 -5.32 8.07 -8.03
N VAL A 115 -5.03 7.05 -7.25
CA VAL A 115 -5.86 6.62 -6.11
C VAL A 115 -5.60 7.45 -4.86
N TRP A 116 -6.57 8.28 -4.49
CA TRP A 116 -6.61 9.00 -3.23
C TRP A 116 -7.67 8.43 -2.31
N ALA A 117 -7.36 8.33 -1.01
CA ALA A 117 -8.21 7.97 0.12
C ALA A 117 -9.43 7.09 -0.19
N PRO A 118 -9.23 5.79 -0.38
CA PRO A 118 -10.31 4.87 -0.73
C PRO A 118 -11.22 4.58 0.46
N ALA A 119 -12.39 3.99 0.15
CA ALA A 119 -13.23 3.31 1.12
C ALA A 119 -13.49 1.87 0.68
N ILE A 120 -13.49 0.93 1.64
CA ILE A 120 -13.92 -0.44 1.45
C ILE A 120 -15.20 -0.71 2.23
N ARG A 121 -16.21 -1.26 1.58
CA ARG A 121 -17.50 -1.61 2.21
C ARG A 121 -17.95 -2.99 1.76
N TYR A 122 -18.77 -3.62 2.58
CA TYR A 122 -19.42 -4.89 2.25
C TYR A 122 -20.94 -4.70 2.24
N HIS A 123 -21.56 -5.01 1.12
CA HIS A 123 -23.00 -4.87 0.95
C HIS A 123 -23.53 -6.00 0.06
N ASN A 124 -24.64 -6.64 0.45
CA ASN A 124 -25.34 -7.68 -0.33
C ASN A 124 -24.42 -8.77 -0.90
N GLY A 125 -23.48 -9.29 -0.08
CA GLY A 125 -22.60 -10.39 -0.48
C GLY A 125 -21.39 -9.97 -1.31
N LYS A 126 -21.15 -8.66 -1.49
CA LYS A 126 -20.02 -8.12 -2.24
C LYS A 126 -19.23 -7.11 -1.46
N PHE A 127 -17.93 -7.09 -1.70
CA PHE A 127 -17.05 -5.99 -1.34
C PHE A 127 -17.09 -4.93 -2.43
N TYR A 128 -17.07 -3.67 -2.02
CA TYR A 128 -16.94 -2.49 -2.88
C TYR A 128 -15.74 -1.70 -2.42
N VAL A 129 -14.84 -1.38 -3.35
CA VAL A 129 -13.78 -0.39 -3.12
C VAL A 129 -14.06 0.80 -4.00
N MET A 130 -14.12 1.98 -3.37
CA MET A 130 -14.39 3.25 -4.03
C MET A 130 -13.27 4.22 -3.71
N TYR A 131 -12.77 4.97 -4.72
CA TYR A 131 -11.73 5.96 -4.51
C TYR A 131 -11.96 7.21 -5.35
N GLY A 132 -11.36 8.33 -4.92
CA GLY A 132 -11.29 9.56 -5.68
C GLY A 132 -10.00 9.64 -6.50
N ASP A 133 -10.13 9.86 -7.80
CA ASP A 133 -9.06 10.40 -8.64
C ASP A 133 -9.33 11.91 -8.73
N PRO A 134 -8.46 12.77 -8.17
CA PRO A 134 -8.76 14.21 -8.09
C PRO A 134 -8.87 14.88 -9.45
N ASP A 135 -8.31 14.29 -10.49
CA ASP A 135 -8.32 14.84 -11.84
C ASP A 135 -9.49 14.31 -12.69
N ARG A 136 -10.22 13.25 -12.22
CA ARG A 136 -11.30 12.59 -12.98
C ARG A 136 -12.60 12.42 -12.23
N GLY A 137 -12.55 12.08 -10.94
CA GLY A 137 -13.73 11.83 -10.12
C GLY A 137 -13.71 10.49 -9.39
N ILE A 138 -14.89 9.93 -9.11
CA ILE A 138 -15.04 8.75 -8.28
C ILE A 138 -15.08 7.48 -9.12
N TYR A 139 -14.18 6.55 -8.80
CA TYR A 139 -14.13 5.19 -9.33
C TYR A 139 -14.62 4.16 -8.31
N VAL A 140 -15.14 3.04 -8.82
CA VAL A 140 -15.54 1.88 -8.02
C VAL A 140 -15.12 0.58 -8.68
N ALA A 141 -14.77 -0.41 -7.86
CA ALA A 141 -14.69 -1.82 -8.22
C ALA A 141 -15.42 -2.67 -7.17
N ASP A 142 -15.91 -3.85 -7.57
CA ASP A 142 -16.57 -4.80 -6.69
C ASP A 142 -16.05 -6.22 -6.88
N ALA A 143 -16.12 -7.03 -5.82
CA ALA A 143 -15.77 -8.45 -5.83
C ALA A 143 -16.59 -9.23 -4.80
N THR A 144 -16.77 -10.53 -5.00
CA THR A 144 -17.36 -11.43 -4.00
C THR A 144 -16.33 -11.96 -3.00
N ASP A 145 -15.06 -12.02 -3.41
CA ASP A 145 -13.92 -12.35 -2.57
C ASP A 145 -12.98 -11.13 -2.51
N PRO A 146 -12.59 -10.67 -1.33
CA PRO A 146 -11.68 -9.52 -1.21
C PRO A 146 -10.27 -9.78 -1.78
N LYS A 147 -9.90 -11.03 -1.99
CA LYS A 147 -8.66 -11.42 -2.69
C LYS A 147 -8.79 -11.27 -4.22
N GLY A 148 -9.99 -11.03 -4.73
CA GLY A 148 -10.32 -10.94 -6.14
C GLY A 148 -10.85 -12.27 -6.75
N PRO A 149 -11.09 -12.31 -8.07
CA PRO A 149 -10.86 -11.19 -8.98
C PRO A 149 -11.85 -10.03 -8.75
N TRP A 150 -11.34 -8.82 -8.84
CA TRP A 150 -12.14 -7.60 -8.78
C TRP A 150 -12.68 -7.24 -10.17
N SER A 151 -13.83 -6.59 -10.21
CA SER A 151 -14.33 -5.99 -11.46
C SER A 151 -13.36 -4.89 -11.93
N PRO A 152 -13.33 -4.58 -13.24
CA PRO A 152 -12.61 -3.41 -13.73
C PRO A 152 -13.04 -2.13 -13.00
N LEU A 153 -12.10 -1.19 -12.83
CA LEU A 153 -12.36 0.15 -12.28
C LEU A 153 -13.37 0.90 -13.17
N ARG A 154 -14.49 1.35 -12.61
CA ARG A 154 -15.54 2.10 -13.30
C ARG A 154 -15.64 3.51 -12.76
N LEU A 155 -15.56 4.52 -13.62
CA LEU A 155 -15.81 5.92 -13.27
C LEU A 155 -17.34 6.12 -13.17
N ILE A 156 -17.84 6.33 -11.96
CA ILE A 156 -19.28 6.46 -11.68
C ILE A 156 -19.72 7.89 -11.42
N TYR A 157 -18.80 8.79 -11.06
CA TYR A 157 -19.05 10.21 -10.89
C TYR A 157 -17.90 11.02 -11.48
N PRO A 158 -17.99 11.49 -12.75
CA PRO A 158 -16.94 12.21 -13.45
C PRO A 158 -16.89 13.69 -13.04
N GLN A 159 -16.51 13.95 -11.79
CA GLN A 159 -16.41 15.29 -11.21
C GLN A 159 -15.00 15.54 -10.71
N VAL A 160 -14.27 16.44 -11.39
CA VAL A 160 -12.93 16.86 -11.01
C VAL A 160 -12.94 17.52 -9.63
N GLY A 161 -11.97 17.19 -8.80
CA GLY A 161 -11.80 17.74 -7.47
C GLY A 161 -12.57 17.04 -6.35
N VAL A 162 -13.44 16.07 -6.66
CA VAL A 162 -14.09 15.23 -5.64
C VAL A 162 -13.11 14.14 -5.18
N ILE A 163 -12.93 14.03 -3.85
CA ILE A 163 -11.98 13.11 -3.22
C ILE A 163 -12.60 12.39 -2.03
N ASP A 164 -11.93 11.35 -1.51
CA ASP A 164 -12.25 10.66 -0.26
C ASP A 164 -13.68 10.09 -0.22
N PRO A 165 -14.18 9.44 -1.28
CA PRO A 165 -15.54 8.96 -1.32
C PRO A 165 -15.77 7.80 -0.34
N CYS A 166 -16.90 7.82 0.35
CA CYS A 166 -17.35 6.74 1.19
C CYS A 166 -18.78 6.34 0.79
N PRO A 167 -18.99 5.17 0.17
CA PRO A 167 -20.31 4.68 -0.12
C PRO A 167 -21.02 4.22 1.16
N PHE A 168 -22.31 4.48 1.23
CA PHE A 168 -23.18 4.08 2.32
C PHE A 168 -24.52 3.62 1.77
N TRP A 169 -24.99 2.44 2.15
CA TRP A 169 -26.30 1.90 1.84
C TRP A 169 -27.21 1.98 3.07
N ASP A 170 -28.34 2.64 2.94
CA ASP A 170 -29.30 2.77 4.02
C ASP A 170 -30.33 1.63 4.01
N GLU A 171 -31.00 1.44 5.15
CA GLU A 171 -32.03 0.41 5.35
C GLU A 171 -33.29 0.65 4.52
N ASP A 172 -33.52 1.88 4.07
CA ASP A 172 -34.64 2.25 3.21
C ASP A 172 -34.41 1.94 1.70
N GLY A 173 -33.25 1.37 1.37
CA GLY A 173 -32.84 0.99 0.02
C GLY A 173 -32.19 2.10 -0.77
N ARG A 174 -32.04 3.30 -0.23
CA ARG A 174 -31.23 4.37 -0.83
C ARG A 174 -29.75 4.18 -0.52
N ALA A 175 -28.92 4.78 -1.35
CA ALA A 175 -27.49 4.74 -1.15
C ALA A 175 -26.87 6.13 -1.40
N TYR A 176 -25.77 6.43 -0.72
CA TYR A 176 -25.14 7.74 -0.72
C TYR A 176 -23.64 7.61 -0.85
N ILE A 177 -22.98 8.66 -1.34
CA ILE A 177 -21.54 8.85 -1.27
C ILE A 177 -21.28 10.14 -0.50
N ALA A 178 -20.70 10.03 0.69
CA ALA A 178 -20.09 11.16 1.38
C ALA A 178 -18.68 11.37 0.85
N HIS A 179 -18.23 12.63 0.67
CA HIS A 179 -16.93 12.92 0.06
C HIS A 179 -16.39 14.28 0.47
N GLY A 180 -15.11 14.52 0.18
CA GLY A 180 -14.42 15.79 0.32
C GLY A 180 -14.12 16.47 -1.02
N TYR A 181 -13.38 17.61 -0.97
CA TYR A 181 -12.96 18.34 -2.15
C TYR A 181 -11.47 18.72 -2.06
N ALA A 182 -10.73 18.39 -3.11
CA ALA A 182 -9.33 18.80 -3.28
C ALA A 182 -9.26 20.27 -3.74
N GLY A 183 -8.85 21.18 -2.85
CA GLY A 183 -8.75 22.61 -3.19
C GLY A 183 -7.90 22.91 -4.41
N SER A 184 -6.89 22.11 -4.68
CA SER A 184 -6.01 22.26 -5.87
C SER A 184 -6.70 21.96 -7.21
N ARG A 185 -7.87 21.30 -7.20
CA ARG A 185 -8.65 20.95 -8.41
C ARG A 185 -10.04 21.59 -8.38
N ALA A 186 -10.74 21.52 -7.23
CA ALA A 186 -12.09 22.09 -7.08
C ALA A 186 -12.10 23.61 -6.84
N GLY A 187 -10.96 24.21 -6.47
CA GLY A 187 -10.88 25.63 -6.09
C GLY A 187 -11.47 25.93 -4.71
N VAL A 188 -11.96 24.92 -3.99
CA VAL A 188 -12.49 24.98 -2.63
C VAL A 188 -12.08 23.73 -1.86
N LYS A 189 -11.82 23.86 -0.56
CA LYS A 189 -11.53 22.77 0.40
C LYS A 189 -12.27 23.05 1.70
N SER A 190 -12.06 22.22 2.70
CA SER A 190 -12.65 22.38 4.05
C SER A 190 -14.17 22.27 4.07
N ILE A 191 -14.76 21.60 3.10
CA ILE A 191 -16.17 21.29 3.03
C ILE A 191 -16.38 19.80 2.73
N LEU A 192 -17.49 19.24 3.20
CA LEU A 192 -17.91 17.88 2.85
C LEU A 192 -19.16 17.92 1.99
N GLY A 193 -19.19 17.08 0.98
CA GLY A 193 -20.31 16.88 0.09
C GLY A 193 -20.97 15.52 0.30
N MET A 194 -22.17 15.39 -0.25
CA MET A 194 -22.90 14.14 -0.36
C MET A 194 -23.71 14.12 -1.63
N ILE A 195 -23.67 13.00 -2.32
CA ILE A 195 -24.52 12.71 -3.48
C ILE A 195 -25.20 11.35 -3.29
N GLU A 196 -26.44 11.22 -3.76
CA GLU A 196 -27.12 9.93 -3.82
C GLU A 196 -26.53 9.08 -4.95
N MET A 197 -26.28 7.80 -4.69
CA MET A 197 -25.82 6.85 -5.72
C MET A 197 -26.89 5.79 -6.00
N THR A 198 -26.80 5.15 -7.16
CA THR A 198 -27.60 3.98 -7.45
C THR A 198 -27.29 2.85 -6.46
N PRO A 199 -28.28 2.08 -5.96
CA PRO A 199 -28.03 1.02 -4.98
C PRO A 199 -27.04 -0.08 -5.44
N ASP A 200 -26.86 -0.23 -6.74
CA ASP A 200 -25.88 -1.13 -7.36
C ASP A 200 -24.49 -0.51 -7.56
N ALA A 201 -24.31 0.73 -7.12
CA ALA A 201 -23.07 1.50 -7.25
C ALA A 201 -22.56 1.63 -8.71
N THR A 202 -23.49 1.76 -9.69
CA THR A 202 -23.13 1.95 -11.11
C THR A 202 -23.15 3.41 -11.55
N GLY A 203 -23.68 4.32 -10.74
CA GLY A 203 -23.77 5.75 -11.04
C GLY A 203 -24.27 6.56 -9.86
N VAL A 204 -24.46 7.87 -10.09
CA VAL A 204 -24.98 8.82 -9.11
C VAL A 204 -26.34 9.36 -9.53
N ILE A 205 -27.13 9.81 -8.56
CA ILE A 205 -28.51 10.29 -8.74
C ILE A 205 -28.61 11.72 -8.20
N GLY A 206 -29.23 12.59 -8.98
CA GLY A 206 -29.56 13.96 -8.53
C GLY A 206 -28.37 14.91 -8.50
N VAL A 207 -28.31 15.75 -7.48
CA VAL A 207 -27.36 16.86 -7.36
C VAL A 207 -26.52 16.69 -6.12
N ASP A 208 -25.22 16.84 -6.28
CA ASP A 208 -24.26 16.92 -5.17
C ASP A 208 -24.57 18.12 -4.28
N ARG A 209 -24.51 17.92 -2.96
CA ARG A 209 -24.81 18.96 -1.96
C ARG A 209 -23.71 19.04 -0.92
N VAL A 210 -23.30 20.27 -0.60
CA VAL A 210 -22.48 20.51 0.59
C VAL A 210 -23.34 20.25 1.83
N ILE A 211 -22.88 19.35 2.70
CA ILE A 211 -23.56 18.94 3.94
C ILE A 211 -22.90 19.50 5.18
N TYR A 212 -21.63 19.94 5.06
CA TYR A 212 -20.89 20.57 6.16
C TYR A 212 -19.86 21.56 5.63
N ASP A 213 -19.74 22.71 6.28
CA ASP A 213 -18.73 23.73 6.04
C ASP A 213 -17.83 23.86 7.26
N GLY A 214 -16.57 23.45 7.13
CA GLY A 214 -15.58 23.43 8.19
C GLY A 214 -14.63 24.63 8.20
N HIS A 215 -14.81 25.65 7.34
CA HIS A 215 -13.85 26.75 7.21
C HIS A 215 -13.53 27.48 8.51
N LEU A 216 -14.48 27.57 9.44
CA LEU A 216 -14.28 28.32 10.68
C LEU A 216 -13.75 27.45 11.84
N GLU A 217 -14.15 26.18 11.91
CA GLU A 217 -13.90 25.34 13.09
C GLU A 217 -13.04 24.11 12.78
N ASN A 218 -13.15 23.58 11.56
CA ASN A 218 -12.50 22.35 11.13
C ASN A 218 -11.81 22.55 9.78
N GLU A 219 -10.90 23.52 9.71
CA GLU A 219 -10.15 23.77 8.48
C GLU A 219 -9.47 22.50 7.96
N THR A 220 -9.46 22.35 6.63
CA THR A 220 -8.99 21.12 5.95
C THR A 220 -9.73 19.85 6.36
N ILE A 221 -11.03 19.95 6.68
CA ILE A 221 -11.85 18.74 6.87
C ILE A 221 -11.99 17.99 5.55
N GLU A 222 -11.77 16.67 5.60
CA GLU A 222 -11.76 15.76 4.45
C GLU A 222 -12.02 14.32 4.94
N GLY A 223 -11.76 13.27 4.15
CA GLY A 223 -11.73 11.89 4.62
C GLY A 223 -13.03 11.34 5.19
N ALA A 224 -14.18 11.78 4.68
CA ALA A 224 -15.49 11.42 5.22
C ALA A 224 -15.73 9.90 5.20
N LYS A 225 -16.05 9.31 6.39
CA LYS A 225 -16.46 7.91 6.51
C LYS A 225 -17.83 7.87 7.17
N MET A 226 -18.84 7.40 6.42
CA MET A 226 -20.23 7.41 6.85
C MET A 226 -20.67 6.08 7.44
N TYR A 227 -21.40 6.16 8.57
CA TYR A 227 -21.95 5.02 9.31
C TYR A 227 -23.35 5.35 9.83
N LYS A 228 -24.11 4.31 10.23
CA LYS A 228 -25.38 4.44 10.94
C LYS A 228 -25.33 3.67 12.25
N ARG A 229 -25.81 4.29 13.33
CA ARG A 229 -25.95 3.66 14.64
C ARG A 229 -27.22 4.14 15.32
N GLY A 230 -28.18 3.21 15.49
CA GLY A 230 -29.52 3.57 15.96
C GLY A 230 -30.18 4.58 15.00
N PRO A 231 -30.75 5.69 15.53
CA PRO A 231 -31.45 6.68 14.70
C PRO A 231 -30.49 7.72 14.09
N TRP A 232 -29.16 7.56 14.25
CA TRP A 232 -28.18 8.57 13.87
C TRP A 232 -27.32 8.12 12.70
N TYR A 233 -27.11 9.01 11.75
CA TYR A 233 -26.05 8.96 10.75
C TYR A 233 -24.82 9.65 11.34
N TYR A 234 -23.68 9.00 11.24
CA TYR A 234 -22.40 9.52 11.70
C TYR A 234 -21.45 9.67 10.51
N ILE A 235 -20.71 10.77 10.50
CA ILE A 235 -19.59 10.98 9.59
C ILE A 235 -18.34 11.20 10.43
N PHE A 236 -17.35 10.35 10.24
CA PHE A 236 -16.03 10.47 10.83
C PHE A 236 -15.13 11.15 9.81
N SER A 237 -14.53 12.28 10.16
CA SER A 237 -13.68 13.06 9.26
C SER A 237 -12.52 13.67 10.02
N PRO A 238 -11.27 13.57 9.51
CA PRO A 238 -10.15 14.34 10.05
C PRO A 238 -10.24 15.81 9.62
N ALA A 239 -9.63 16.69 10.41
CA ALA A 239 -9.43 18.09 10.10
C ALA A 239 -8.03 18.55 10.53
N GLY A 240 -7.59 19.76 10.19
CA GLY A 240 -6.31 20.33 10.62
C GLY A 240 -5.08 19.86 9.86
N GLY A 241 -5.24 18.98 8.86
CA GLY A 241 -4.18 18.48 7.98
C GLY A 241 -3.41 17.28 8.51
N VAL A 242 -2.69 16.59 7.61
CA VAL A 242 -2.12 15.25 7.81
C VAL A 242 -1.07 15.13 8.93
N SER A 243 -0.38 16.20 9.28
CA SER A 243 0.69 16.16 10.30
C SER A 243 0.32 16.85 11.62
N THR A 244 -0.78 17.58 11.67
CA THR A 244 -1.21 18.40 12.82
C THR A 244 -2.70 18.30 13.13
N GLY A 245 -3.40 17.36 12.48
CA GLY A 245 -4.86 17.25 12.53
C GLY A 245 -5.42 16.61 13.79
N TRP A 246 -6.74 16.55 13.80
CA TRP A 246 -7.56 15.92 14.83
C TRP A 246 -8.73 15.18 14.17
N GLN A 247 -9.38 14.29 14.92
CA GLN A 247 -10.53 13.52 14.43
C GLN A 247 -11.83 14.18 14.88
N VAL A 248 -12.65 14.57 13.92
CA VAL A 248 -14.02 15.06 14.12
C VAL A 248 -15.00 13.94 13.86
N VAL A 249 -16.06 13.87 14.65
CA VAL A 249 -17.24 13.08 14.36
C VAL A 249 -18.44 14.03 14.26
N MET A 250 -19.23 13.84 13.24
CA MET A 250 -20.48 14.56 13.01
C MET A 250 -21.65 13.59 13.08
N ARG A 251 -22.83 14.03 13.53
CA ARG A 251 -24.05 13.21 13.52
C ARG A 251 -25.29 14.02 13.15
N SER A 252 -26.24 13.34 12.52
CA SER A 252 -27.57 13.86 12.19
C SER A 252 -28.60 12.74 12.18
N LYS A 253 -29.89 13.07 12.30
CA LYS A 253 -30.99 12.13 12.11
C LYS A 253 -31.44 12.01 10.66
N ASP A 254 -30.96 12.89 9.81
CA ASP A 254 -31.18 12.90 8.37
C ASP A 254 -29.83 12.78 7.66
N PRO A 255 -29.66 11.92 6.63
CA PRO A 255 -28.39 11.78 5.92
C PRO A 255 -27.91 13.10 5.30
N TRP A 256 -28.81 14.01 5.00
CA TRP A 256 -28.50 15.33 4.44
C TRP A 256 -28.20 16.43 5.47
N GLY A 257 -28.25 16.08 6.76
CA GLY A 257 -28.06 17.04 7.86
C GLY A 257 -29.35 17.75 8.34
N PRO A 258 -29.24 18.84 9.12
CA PRO A 258 -27.97 19.45 9.55
C PRO A 258 -27.18 18.54 10.50
N TYR A 259 -25.86 18.60 10.43
CA TYR A 259 -24.95 17.85 11.28
C TYR A 259 -24.48 18.69 12.48
N GLU A 260 -24.57 18.14 13.68
CA GLU A 260 -23.80 18.60 14.84
C GLU A 260 -22.44 17.88 14.87
N GLN A 261 -21.38 18.52 15.40
CA GLN A 261 -20.04 18.00 15.35
C GLN A 261 -19.33 18.05 16.71
N ARG A 262 -18.33 17.15 16.88
CA ARG A 262 -17.45 17.13 18.06
C ARG A 262 -16.05 16.65 17.65
N ASN A 263 -14.99 17.30 18.17
CA ASN A 263 -13.65 16.75 18.17
C ASN A 263 -13.59 15.61 19.20
N VAL A 264 -13.20 14.41 18.77
CA VAL A 264 -13.23 13.18 19.59
C VAL A 264 -11.86 12.57 19.81
N MET A 265 -10.83 13.05 19.10
CA MET A 265 -9.42 12.65 19.28
C MET A 265 -8.48 13.72 18.76
N GLU A 266 -7.43 13.98 19.50
CA GLU A 266 -6.32 14.86 19.10
C GLU A 266 -4.98 14.25 19.55
N GLN A 267 -3.86 14.81 19.11
CA GLN A 267 -2.52 14.30 19.44
C GLN A 267 -2.25 14.32 20.96
N GLY A 268 -2.69 15.35 21.67
CA GLY A 268 -2.38 15.57 23.08
C GLY A 268 -0.88 15.62 23.34
N ASP A 269 -0.44 14.97 24.42
CA ASP A 269 0.95 14.89 24.86
C ASP A 269 1.73 13.71 24.24
N THR A 270 1.20 13.07 23.21
CA THR A 270 1.80 11.89 22.58
C THR A 270 2.75 12.27 21.43
N ASP A 271 3.57 11.32 20.97
CA ASP A 271 4.39 11.43 19.77
C ASP A 271 3.67 10.87 18.51
N ILE A 272 2.38 10.53 18.61
CA ILE A 272 1.53 10.16 17.49
C ILE A 272 0.82 11.42 17.00
N ASN A 273 1.49 12.12 16.08
CA ASN A 273 1.03 13.41 15.56
C ASN A 273 -0.15 13.24 14.61
N GLY A 274 -1.00 14.24 14.60
CA GLY A 274 -2.04 14.48 13.62
C GLY A 274 -2.85 13.23 13.25
N PRO A 275 -3.64 12.64 14.20
CA PRO A 275 -4.50 11.54 13.82
C PRO A 275 -5.35 11.94 12.63
N HIS A 276 -5.20 11.18 11.53
CA HIS A 276 -5.77 11.59 10.25
C HIS A 276 -6.29 10.40 9.49
N GLN A 277 -7.40 10.58 8.82
CA GLN A 277 -8.13 9.59 8.03
C GLN A 277 -8.15 8.19 8.65
N GLY A 278 -9.33 7.68 8.91
CA GLY A 278 -9.44 6.39 9.53
C GLY A 278 -10.86 5.83 9.48
N ALA A 279 -11.01 4.66 10.08
CA ALA A 279 -12.27 3.95 10.09
C ALA A 279 -12.59 3.37 11.47
N TRP A 280 -13.86 3.45 11.83
CA TRP A 280 -14.42 2.75 12.95
C TRP A 280 -14.77 1.31 12.58
N VAL A 281 -14.43 0.39 13.47
CA VAL A 281 -14.76 -1.03 13.37
C VAL A 281 -15.00 -1.62 14.75
N ASP A 282 -15.82 -2.67 14.84
CA ASP A 282 -16.14 -3.37 16.07
C ASP A 282 -15.56 -4.80 16.10
N THR A 283 -15.57 -5.44 17.29
CA THR A 283 -15.26 -6.86 17.44
C THR A 283 -16.41 -7.74 16.93
N PRO A 284 -16.17 -9.05 16.64
CA PRO A 284 -17.19 -9.93 16.10
C PRO A 284 -18.44 -10.06 16.98
N ASP A 285 -18.31 -9.89 18.30
CA ASP A 285 -19.42 -9.88 19.25
C ASP A 285 -20.07 -8.49 19.44
N GLY A 286 -19.56 -7.46 18.74
CA GLY A 286 -20.05 -6.09 18.77
C GLY A 286 -19.84 -5.33 20.08
N LYS A 287 -19.04 -5.88 21.03
CA LYS A 287 -18.89 -5.28 22.36
C LYS A 287 -17.76 -4.27 22.46
N GLU A 288 -16.71 -4.44 21.68
CA GLU A 288 -15.59 -3.50 21.64
C GLU A 288 -15.58 -2.75 20.32
N HIS A 289 -15.22 -1.48 20.40
CA HIS A 289 -15.08 -0.60 19.25
C HIS A 289 -13.64 -0.12 19.15
N TRP A 290 -13.16 -0.02 17.94
CA TRP A 290 -11.78 0.31 17.60
C TRP A 290 -11.74 1.30 16.45
N PHE A 291 -10.69 2.13 16.41
CA PHE A 291 -10.48 3.08 15.34
C PHE A 291 -9.08 2.90 14.77
N ILE A 292 -9.00 2.73 13.47
CA ILE A 292 -7.75 2.69 12.72
C ILE A 292 -7.54 4.06 12.07
N HIS A 293 -6.35 4.61 12.18
CA HIS A 293 -5.97 5.87 11.54
C HIS A 293 -4.49 5.86 11.16
N PHE A 294 -4.04 6.83 10.38
CA PHE A 294 -2.63 6.97 10.10
C PHE A 294 -1.96 8.11 10.89
N GLN A 295 -0.63 8.01 10.98
CA GLN A 295 0.29 9.05 11.42
C GLN A 295 1.28 9.34 10.29
N ASP A 296 1.48 10.62 9.93
CA ASP A 296 2.50 11.03 8.95
C ASP A 296 3.89 11.06 9.60
N LYS A 297 4.82 10.27 9.05
CA LYS A 297 6.21 10.18 9.48
C LYS A 297 7.21 10.63 8.40
N GLY A 298 6.80 11.51 7.50
CA GLY A 298 7.66 12.04 6.45
C GLY A 298 8.28 10.94 5.57
N PRO A 299 9.62 10.75 5.56
CA PRO A 299 10.26 9.74 4.72
C PRO A 299 9.79 8.31 4.94
N TYR A 300 9.23 8.00 6.12
CA TYR A 300 8.71 6.67 6.45
C TYR A 300 7.25 6.47 6.04
N GLY A 301 6.63 7.53 5.49
CA GLY A 301 5.24 7.52 5.02
C GLY A 301 4.21 7.61 6.13
N ARG A 302 3.00 7.20 5.82
CA ARG A 302 1.83 7.28 6.68
C ARG A 302 1.54 5.92 7.29
N VAL A 303 2.01 5.73 8.53
CA VAL A 303 1.96 4.47 9.26
C VAL A 303 0.64 4.32 10.00
N ILE A 304 0.20 3.08 10.24
CA ILE A 304 -1.12 2.74 10.74
C ILE A 304 -1.12 2.54 12.26
N ASN A 305 -2.01 3.24 12.93
CA ASN A 305 -2.26 3.11 14.36
C ASN A 305 -3.65 2.52 14.62
N LEU A 306 -3.81 1.85 15.76
CA LEU A 306 -5.05 1.28 16.25
C LEU A 306 -5.35 1.88 17.62
N GLU A 307 -6.55 2.46 17.78
CA GLU A 307 -6.97 3.08 19.02
C GLU A 307 -8.20 2.38 19.61
N PRO A 308 -8.29 2.23 20.93
CA PRO A 308 -9.56 1.88 21.56
C PRO A 308 -10.58 3.00 21.31
N MET A 309 -11.84 2.64 21.17
CA MET A 309 -12.92 3.59 20.99
C MET A 309 -14.09 3.21 21.88
N GLU A 310 -14.69 4.19 22.57
CA GLU A 310 -15.82 4.00 23.46
C GLU A 310 -16.97 4.91 23.05
N TRP A 311 -18.17 4.35 22.88
CA TRP A 311 -19.39 5.11 22.74
C TRP A 311 -19.91 5.52 24.12
N LYS A 312 -20.05 6.83 24.37
CA LYS A 312 -20.59 7.38 25.60
C LYS A 312 -22.13 7.36 25.60
N GLU A 313 -22.73 7.53 26.76
CA GLU A 313 -24.20 7.51 26.94
C GLU A 313 -24.92 8.59 26.12
N ASP A 314 -24.26 9.73 25.88
CA ASP A 314 -24.78 10.81 25.05
C ASP A 314 -24.71 10.50 23.52
N GLY A 315 -24.23 9.32 23.16
CA GLY A 315 -24.13 8.83 21.79
C GLY A 315 -22.92 9.36 20.99
N TRP A 316 -21.97 10.04 21.63
CA TRP A 316 -20.71 10.44 21.02
C TRP A 316 -19.60 9.42 21.31
N PRO A 317 -18.72 9.16 20.36
CA PRO A 317 -17.53 8.33 20.63
C PRO A 317 -16.42 9.18 21.26
N VAL A 318 -15.54 8.49 22.01
CA VAL A 318 -14.20 8.94 22.37
C VAL A 318 -13.22 7.96 21.76
N ILE A 319 -12.21 8.45 21.06
CA ILE A 319 -11.20 7.62 20.39
C ILE A 319 -9.87 7.81 21.11
N GLY A 320 -9.19 6.68 21.42
CA GLY A 320 -8.01 6.70 22.29
C GLY A 320 -8.39 6.74 23.78
N VAL A 321 -7.56 7.40 24.59
CA VAL A 321 -7.76 7.50 26.04
C VAL A 321 -8.05 8.95 26.41
N ASP A 322 -9.24 9.21 26.95
CA ASP A 322 -9.61 10.50 27.50
C ASP A 322 -9.05 10.62 28.93
N LYS A 323 -7.96 11.40 29.08
CA LYS A 323 -7.27 11.59 30.36
C LYS A 323 -7.96 12.63 31.28
N ASP A 324 -8.60 13.60 30.65
CA ASP A 324 -9.09 14.80 31.33
C ASP A 324 -10.62 14.80 31.52
N GLY A 325 -11.32 13.86 30.89
CA GLY A 325 -12.78 13.72 30.95
C GLY A 325 -13.52 14.77 30.11
N ASP A 326 -12.84 15.39 29.13
CA ASP A 326 -13.42 16.43 28.28
C ASP A 326 -14.09 15.89 26.99
N GLY A 327 -14.08 14.56 26.82
CA GLY A 327 -14.67 13.87 25.66
C GLY A 327 -13.76 13.77 24.46
N ARG A 328 -12.48 14.17 24.55
CA ARG A 328 -11.45 14.01 23.54
C ARG A 328 -10.42 12.99 24.01
N GLY A 329 -10.21 11.96 23.22
CA GLY A 329 -9.16 11.00 23.50
C GLY A 329 -7.82 11.41 22.88
N ILE A 330 -6.76 10.78 23.35
CA ILE A 330 -5.42 10.87 22.76
C ILE A 330 -4.93 9.48 22.37
N PRO A 331 -4.09 9.36 21.33
CA PRO A 331 -3.57 8.07 20.86
C PRO A 331 -2.82 7.29 21.94
N VAL A 332 -2.84 5.95 21.83
CA VAL A 332 -2.09 5.06 22.73
C VAL A 332 -0.83 4.55 22.05
N ARG A 333 0.29 4.49 22.80
CA ARG A 333 1.53 3.87 22.29
C ARG A 333 1.49 2.35 22.44
N THR A 334 0.97 1.85 23.52
CA THR A 334 0.82 0.43 23.84
C THR A 334 -0.53 0.21 24.50
N TYR A 335 -1.26 -0.80 24.04
CA TYR A 335 -2.55 -1.12 24.62
C TYR A 335 -2.82 -2.63 24.61
N ARG A 336 -3.89 -3.10 25.27
CA ARG A 336 -4.35 -4.47 25.14
C ARG A 336 -4.87 -4.74 23.73
N LYS A 337 -4.70 -5.96 23.23
CA LYS A 337 -5.29 -6.36 21.94
C LYS A 337 -6.82 -6.37 22.02
N PRO A 338 -7.52 -6.17 20.88
CA PRO A 338 -8.96 -6.39 20.78
C PRO A 338 -9.35 -7.80 21.25
N ASN A 339 -10.43 -7.90 22.00
CA ASN A 339 -10.97 -9.19 22.40
C ASN A 339 -11.87 -9.76 21.29
N VAL A 340 -11.28 -10.44 20.35
CA VAL A 340 -11.99 -11.13 19.25
C VAL A 340 -12.38 -12.57 19.59
N GLY A 341 -12.30 -12.96 20.88
CA GLY A 341 -12.69 -14.28 21.38
C GLY A 341 -11.69 -15.40 21.10
N LYS A 342 -10.62 -15.15 20.34
CA LYS A 342 -9.58 -16.11 19.95
C LYS A 342 -8.21 -15.43 19.92
N THR A 343 -7.15 -16.24 20.00
CA THR A 343 -5.78 -15.77 19.77
C THR A 343 -5.32 -16.23 18.39
N TYR A 344 -4.69 -15.34 17.64
CA TYR A 344 -4.17 -15.63 16.32
C TYR A 344 -2.64 -15.54 16.31
N PRO A 345 -1.97 -16.26 15.39
CA PRO A 345 -0.53 -16.17 15.22
C PRO A 345 -0.10 -14.74 14.87
N VAL A 346 1.14 -14.40 15.25
CA VAL A 346 1.78 -13.17 14.81
C VAL A 346 1.90 -13.18 13.29
N ALA A 347 1.51 -12.09 12.66
CA ALA A 347 1.61 -11.89 11.22
C ALA A 347 1.93 -10.43 10.91
N THR A 348 2.60 -10.20 9.79
CA THR A 348 2.96 -8.89 9.27
C THR A 348 2.71 -8.83 7.76
N PRO A 349 2.55 -7.65 7.15
CA PRO A 349 2.67 -7.53 5.71
C PRO A 349 4.02 -8.06 5.23
N GLN A 350 4.04 -8.70 4.07
CA GLN A 350 5.26 -9.23 3.46
C GLN A 350 6.23 -8.11 3.13
N ASP A 351 7.54 -8.36 3.29
CA ASP A 351 8.62 -7.42 2.99
C ASP A 351 9.85 -8.07 2.35
N SER A 352 10.02 -9.38 2.51
CA SER A 352 11.09 -10.17 1.89
C SER A 352 10.54 -11.05 0.78
N ASP A 353 11.39 -11.44 -0.19
CA ASP A 353 10.98 -12.25 -1.33
C ASP A 353 12.17 -13.08 -1.86
N ASP A 354 11.99 -14.38 -1.99
CA ASP A 354 12.93 -15.31 -2.61
C ASP A 354 12.54 -15.64 -4.06
N PHE A 355 11.50 -14.97 -4.59
CA PHE A 355 11.00 -15.06 -5.97
C PHE A 355 10.71 -16.50 -6.43
N ASP A 356 10.18 -17.33 -5.54
CA ASP A 356 9.81 -18.72 -5.80
C ASP A 356 8.42 -18.88 -6.45
N SER A 357 7.76 -17.77 -6.77
CA SER A 357 6.43 -17.72 -7.40
C SER A 357 6.51 -17.29 -8.87
N THR A 358 5.51 -17.69 -9.67
CA THR A 358 5.34 -17.22 -11.05
C THR A 358 4.81 -15.79 -11.17
N THR A 359 4.50 -15.15 -10.04
CA THR A 359 4.00 -13.77 -9.96
C THR A 359 4.69 -13.03 -8.83
N LEU A 360 4.81 -11.73 -8.97
CA LEU A 360 5.30 -10.86 -7.89
C LEU A 360 4.32 -10.86 -6.70
N GLY A 361 4.87 -10.84 -5.49
CA GLY A 361 4.09 -10.61 -4.28
C GLY A 361 3.48 -9.20 -4.26
N TYR A 362 2.36 -9.04 -3.55
CA TYR A 362 1.63 -7.76 -3.48
C TYR A 362 2.39 -6.64 -2.76
N GLN A 363 3.49 -6.92 -2.09
CA GLN A 363 4.39 -5.91 -1.52
C GLN A 363 5.11 -5.09 -2.61
N TRP A 364 5.29 -5.64 -3.80
CA TRP A 364 5.95 -5.00 -4.91
C TRP A 364 5.01 -4.07 -5.68
N GLN A 365 5.48 -2.88 -5.97
CA GLN A 365 4.73 -1.88 -6.74
C GLN A 365 5.62 -1.20 -7.78
N TRP A 366 5.09 -1.05 -8.99
CA TRP A 366 5.67 -0.28 -10.09
C TRP A 366 5.29 1.20 -9.99
N ASN A 367 6.11 2.07 -10.59
CA ASN A 367 5.82 3.52 -10.67
C ASN A 367 4.84 3.88 -11.81
N GLY A 368 4.46 2.95 -12.65
CA GLY A 368 3.49 3.11 -13.74
C GLY A 368 2.85 1.78 -14.12
N ASN A 369 1.92 1.79 -15.08
CA ASN A 369 1.23 0.58 -15.57
C ASN A 369 2.26 -0.47 -16.02
N PRO A 370 2.33 -1.65 -15.36
CA PRO A 370 3.33 -2.65 -15.65
C PRO A 370 3.18 -3.23 -17.07
N GLN A 371 4.31 -3.49 -17.70
CA GLN A 371 4.39 -4.10 -19.02
C GLN A 371 5.10 -5.45 -18.91
N SER A 372 4.65 -6.44 -19.69
CA SER A 372 5.25 -7.77 -19.73
C SER A 372 6.72 -7.77 -20.19
N LEU A 373 7.15 -6.69 -20.84
CA LEU A 373 8.53 -6.51 -21.31
C LEU A 373 9.51 -6.07 -20.21
N TRP A 374 9.02 -5.79 -19.00
CA TRP A 374 9.87 -5.29 -17.92
C TRP A 374 10.48 -6.40 -17.08
N TYR A 375 9.76 -7.53 -16.93
CA TYR A 375 10.17 -8.56 -16.01
C TYR A 375 9.68 -9.96 -16.36
N PHE A 376 10.32 -10.95 -15.75
CA PHE A 376 9.92 -12.35 -15.77
C PHE A 376 10.18 -12.98 -14.39
N CYS A 377 9.16 -13.60 -13.81
CA CYS A 377 9.30 -14.40 -12.58
C CYS A 377 9.60 -15.84 -12.96
N ASP A 378 10.81 -16.30 -12.70
CA ASP A 378 11.28 -17.66 -12.94
C ASP A 378 11.20 -18.48 -11.64
N ALA A 379 10.02 -19.00 -11.36
CA ALA A 379 9.77 -19.79 -10.15
C ALA A 379 10.59 -21.09 -10.09
N GLU A 380 11.00 -21.66 -11.23
CA GLU A 380 11.81 -22.87 -11.27
C GLU A 380 13.23 -22.62 -10.74
N ASN A 381 13.78 -21.45 -11.02
CA ASN A 381 15.11 -21.04 -10.57
C ASN A 381 15.07 -20.09 -9.37
N SER A 382 13.87 -19.78 -8.83
CA SER A 382 13.65 -18.84 -7.73
C SER A 382 14.36 -17.51 -8.00
N LEU A 383 13.99 -16.83 -9.08
CA LEU A 383 14.55 -15.52 -9.43
C LEU A 383 13.54 -14.61 -10.13
N LEU A 384 13.74 -13.32 -9.93
CA LEU A 384 13.12 -12.26 -10.70
C LEU A 384 14.11 -11.72 -11.73
N ARG A 385 13.78 -11.81 -13.01
CA ARG A 385 14.53 -11.16 -14.09
C ARG A 385 13.92 -9.83 -14.44
N LEU A 386 14.72 -8.76 -14.38
CA LEU A 386 14.36 -7.42 -14.83
C LEU A 386 15.10 -7.13 -16.14
N PHE A 387 14.37 -6.94 -17.23
CA PHE A 387 14.97 -6.52 -18.50
C PHE A 387 15.30 -5.03 -18.46
N SER A 388 16.48 -4.65 -18.95
CA SER A 388 16.83 -3.24 -19.00
C SER A 388 15.90 -2.49 -19.96
N HIS A 389 15.24 -1.44 -19.44
CA HIS A 389 14.27 -0.66 -20.20
C HIS A 389 14.80 0.72 -20.53
N HIS A 390 14.48 1.21 -21.73
CA HIS A 390 14.78 2.57 -22.17
C HIS A 390 13.55 3.45 -22.07
N THR A 391 13.65 4.53 -21.28
CA THR A 391 12.62 5.56 -21.15
C THR A 391 13.17 6.86 -21.75
N PRO A 392 12.79 7.21 -23.00
CA PRO A 392 13.46 8.28 -23.75
C PRO A 392 13.45 9.65 -23.09
N ASP A 393 12.33 10.01 -22.45
CA ASP A 393 12.10 11.34 -21.89
C ASP A 393 12.44 11.47 -20.40
N ALA A 394 12.88 10.37 -19.77
CA ALA A 394 13.24 10.37 -18.36
C ALA A 394 14.51 11.21 -18.12
N LYS A 395 14.45 12.15 -17.17
CA LYS A 395 15.60 12.95 -16.75
C LYS A 395 16.52 12.19 -15.81
N ASN A 396 15.94 11.33 -14.99
CA ASN A 396 16.59 10.51 -14.00
C ASN A 396 15.69 9.31 -13.64
N LEU A 397 16.11 8.45 -12.73
CA LEU A 397 15.38 7.24 -12.36
C LEU A 397 13.97 7.52 -11.77
N TYR A 398 13.73 8.70 -11.19
CA TYR A 398 12.44 9.10 -10.65
C TYR A 398 11.34 9.15 -11.73
N ASP A 399 11.72 9.46 -12.97
CA ASP A 399 10.82 9.57 -14.12
C ASP A 399 10.60 8.22 -14.85
N MET A 400 11.15 7.12 -14.32
CA MET A 400 11.05 5.82 -14.99
C MET A 400 9.91 4.97 -14.41
N PRO A 401 8.97 4.48 -15.24
CA PRO A 401 7.82 3.70 -14.77
C PRO A 401 8.18 2.27 -14.34
N ASN A 402 9.27 1.72 -14.86
CA ASN A 402 9.73 0.34 -14.64
C ASN A 402 10.63 0.16 -13.40
N VAL A 403 10.52 1.02 -12.42
CA VAL A 403 11.17 0.86 -11.12
C VAL A 403 10.27 0.07 -10.19
N LEU A 404 10.76 -1.04 -9.65
CA LEU A 404 10.00 -1.96 -8.81
C LEU A 404 10.39 -1.76 -7.34
N MET A 405 9.45 -1.30 -6.53
CA MET A 405 9.73 -0.80 -5.18
C MET A 405 8.77 -1.39 -4.14
N GLN A 406 9.22 -1.39 -2.88
CA GLN A 406 8.41 -1.68 -1.69
C GLN A 406 8.37 -0.48 -0.76
N LYS A 407 7.34 -0.42 0.10
CA LYS A 407 7.25 0.52 1.22
C LYS A 407 8.36 0.23 2.24
N PHE A 408 8.87 1.24 2.93
CA PHE A 408 9.74 1.02 4.09
C PHE A 408 8.98 0.25 5.17
N PRO A 409 9.54 -0.86 5.70
CA PRO A 409 8.85 -1.67 6.72
C PRO A 409 9.12 -1.20 8.15
N ASN A 410 10.02 -0.24 8.33
CA ASN A 410 10.41 0.32 9.63
C ASN A 410 11.26 1.60 9.43
N GLU A 411 11.54 2.30 10.54
CA GLU A 411 12.45 3.46 10.55
C GLU A 411 13.93 3.03 10.49
N ASN A 412 14.26 1.81 10.90
CA ASN A 412 15.60 1.26 10.87
C ASN A 412 15.55 -0.16 10.33
N PHE A 413 16.18 -0.37 9.19
CA PHE A 413 16.22 -1.70 8.55
C PHE A 413 17.37 -1.79 7.55
N THR A 414 17.64 -2.99 7.10
CA THR A 414 18.50 -3.27 5.95
C THR A 414 17.67 -3.96 4.87
N ALA A 415 17.92 -3.61 3.61
CA ALA A 415 17.37 -4.31 2.45
C ALA A 415 18.55 -4.85 1.63
N THR A 416 18.59 -6.16 1.43
CA THR A 416 19.68 -6.83 0.72
C THR A 416 19.14 -7.57 -0.49
N ALA A 417 19.58 -7.18 -1.69
CA ALA A 417 19.33 -7.89 -2.94
C ALA A 417 20.55 -8.71 -3.35
N LYS A 418 20.38 -10.01 -3.61
CA LYS A 418 21.38 -10.82 -4.29
C LYS A 418 21.11 -10.76 -5.78
N VAL A 419 22.09 -10.27 -6.57
CA VAL A 419 21.87 -9.96 -7.98
C VAL A 419 22.97 -10.50 -8.89
N SER A 420 22.61 -10.82 -10.14
CA SER A 420 23.52 -11.14 -11.24
C SER A 420 23.18 -10.24 -12.44
N PHE A 421 24.17 -9.51 -12.95
CA PHE A 421 23.94 -8.54 -14.01
C PHE A 421 24.49 -9.06 -15.35
N HIS A 422 23.67 -9.00 -16.38
CA HIS A 422 23.94 -9.50 -17.72
C HIS A 422 23.75 -8.37 -18.74
N PRO A 423 24.79 -7.55 -18.99
CA PRO A 423 24.68 -6.46 -19.96
C PRO A 423 24.51 -6.98 -21.39
N ARG A 424 23.79 -6.23 -22.21
CA ARG A 424 23.66 -6.50 -23.65
C ARG A 424 25.01 -6.56 -24.31
N MET A 425 25.29 -7.66 -25.00
CA MET A 425 26.53 -7.83 -25.80
C MET A 425 26.27 -7.48 -27.27
N LYS A 426 27.15 -6.67 -27.87
CA LYS A 426 27.19 -6.38 -29.29
C LYS A 426 28.62 -6.51 -29.77
N ASP A 427 28.82 -7.33 -30.83
CA ASP A 427 30.15 -7.59 -31.43
C ASP A 427 31.21 -8.02 -30.39
N GLY A 428 30.79 -8.82 -29.40
CA GLY A 428 31.64 -9.34 -28.33
C GLY A 428 31.99 -8.33 -27.21
N LYS A 429 31.36 -7.13 -27.20
CA LYS A 429 31.53 -6.10 -26.17
C LYS A 429 30.21 -5.77 -25.51
N ALA A 430 30.25 -5.46 -24.21
CA ALA A 430 29.10 -4.95 -23.52
C ALA A 430 28.70 -3.56 -24.06
N MET A 431 27.41 -3.33 -24.25
CA MET A 431 26.89 -2.00 -24.56
C MET A 431 26.96 -1.12 -23.31
N VAL A 432 27.52 0.09 -23.47
CA VAL A 432 27.81 1.00 -22.37
C VAL A 432 26.55 1.65 -21.82
N GLY A 433 26.44 1.75 -20.47
CA GLY A 433 25.42 2.52 -19.77
C GLY A 433 24.18 1.73 -19.35
N GLU A 434 24.10 0.41 -19.63
CA GLU A 434 23.12 -0.42 -18.93
C GLU A 434 23.46 -0.49 -17.46
N LYS A 435 22.45 -0.36 -16.60
CA LYS A 435 22.64 -0.46 -15.15
C LYS A 435 21.43 -1.12 -14.47
N GLY A 436 21.70 -1.92 -13.44
CA GLY A 436 20.68 -2.53 -12.61
C GLY A 436 21.17 -2.77 -11.19
N GLY A 437 20.27 -2.65 -10.22
CA GLY A 437 20.62 -2.80 -8.82
C GLY A 437 19.52 -2.41 -7.87
N ILE A 438 19.92 -1.96 -6.66
CA ILE A 438 19.02 -1.52 -5.59
C ILE A 438 18.88 0.01 -5.60
N ALA A 439 17.67 0.49 -5.30
CA ALA A 439 17.36 1.92 -5.17
C ALA A 439 16.63 2.22 -3.87
N VAL A 440 16.88 3.40 -3.30
CA VAL A 440 16.08 4.03 -2.25
C VAL A 440 15.59 5.36 -2.80
N MET A 441 14.26 5.56 -2.86
CA MET A 441 13.66 6.65 -3.61
C MET A 441 12.52 7.35 -2.87
N GLY A 442 12.60 8.67 -2.83
CA GLY A 442 11.54 9.64 -2.60
C GLY A 442 11.77 10.83 -3.52
N TYR A 443 11.62 12.07 -3.06
CA TYR A 443 12.00 13.27 -3.82
C TYR A 443 13.51 13.37 -4.11
N ASN A 444 14.30 12.73 -3.27
CA ASN A 444 15.69 12.39 -3.54
C ASN A 444 15.79 10.88 -3.72
N PHE A 445 16.76 10.41 -4.47
CA PHE A 445 17.07 8.98 -4.50
C PHE A 445 18.57 8.71 -4.51
N ALA A 446 18.94 7.52 -4.06
CA ALA A 446 20.27 6.95 -4.26
C ALA A 446 20.13 5.51 -4.76
N THR A 447 21.10 5.10 -5.57
CA THR A 447 21.20 3.74 -6.10
C THR A 447 22.56 3.13 -5.80
N LEU A 448 22.60 1.82 -5.62
CA LEU A 448 23.81 1.01 -5.74
C LEU A 448 23.56 -0.01 -6.85
N ALA A 449 24.26 0.11 -7.95
CA ALA A 449 23.99 -0.64 -9.17
C ALA A 449 25.25 -1.21 -9.83
N LEU A 450 25.08 -2.27 -10.59
CA LEU A 450 26.06 -2.75 -11.56
C LEU A 450 25.81 -2.04 -12.88
N GLU A 451 26.87 -1.44 -13.45
CA GLU A 451 26.83 -0.65 -14.67
C GLU A 451 27.86 -1.15 -15.68
N SER A 452 27.42 -1.32 -16.95
CA SER A 452 28.31 -1.69 -18.05
C SER A 452 29.08 -0.48 -18.57
N ARG A 453 30.41 -0.59 -18.66
CA ARG A 453 31.33 0.41 -19.23
C ARG A 453 32.20 -0.20 -20.34
N GLU A 454 32.96 0.62 -21.04
CA GLU A 454 33.77 0.17 -22.18
C GLU A 454 34.73 -0.97 -21.81
N ASP A 455 35.26 -0.97 -20.60
CA ASP A 455 36.30 -1.89 -20.16
C ASP A 455 35.80 -2.93 -19.11
N GLY A 456 34.50 -3.00 -18.85
CA GLY A 456 33.91 -4.01 -17.96
C GLY A 456 32.71 -3.53 -17.17
N VAL A 457 32.35 -4.27 -16.12
CA VAL A 457 31.25 -3.97 -15.21
C VAL A 457 31.78 -3.26 -13.96
N TYR A 458 31.08 -2.21 -13.57
CA TYR A 458 31.38 -1.42 -12.37
C TYR A 458 30.24 -1.48 -11.37
N LEU A 459 30.59 -1.54 -10.10
CA LEU A 459 29.68 -1.20 -9.01
C LEU A 459 29.72 0.32 -8.82
N VAL A 460 28.55 0.95 -8.88
CA VAL A 460 28.40 2.40 -8.91
C VAL A 460 27.37 2.85 -7.88
N GLN A 461 27.70 3.86 -7.08
CA GLN A 461 26.71 4.62 -6.34
C GLN A 461 26.38 5.89 -7.10
N THR A 462 25.07 6.12 -7.29
CA THR A 462 24.52 7.34 -7.90
C THR A 462 23.52 7.97 -6.95
N ASP A 463 23.67 9.29 -6.71
CA ASP A 463 22.73 10.10 -5.93
C ASP A 463 22.01 11.10 -6.84
N CYS A 464 20.74 11.41 -6.54
CA CYS A 464 20.00 12.49 -7.17
C CYS A 464 19.23 13.29 -6.11
N VAL A 465 19.65 14.52 -5.86
CA VAL A 465 18.99 15.44 -4.92
C VAL A 465 18.07 16.38 -5.69
N GLY A 466 16.76 16.32 -5.40
CA GLY A 466 15.74 17.05 -6.15
C GLY A 466 15.35 16.34 -7.45
N ALA A 467 15.29 15.02 -7.45
CA ALA A 467 14.89 14.21 -8.60
C ALA A 467 13.53 14.62 -9.17
N ASN A 468 12.55 14.91 -8.29
CA ASN A 468 11.24 15.43 -8.66
C ASN A 468 11.24 16.79 -9.37
N LYS A 469 12.40 17.46 -9.43
CA LYS A 469 12.62 18.72 -10.14
C LYS A 469 13.45 18.53 -11.42
N GLY A 470 13.62 17.28 -11.85
CA GLY A 470 14.40 16.93 -13.03
C GLY A 470 15.90 17.23 -12.89
N LYS A 471 16.45 17.12 -11.66
CA LYS A 471 17.89 17.26 -11.44
C LYS A 471 18.64 16.03 -11.93
N ASP A 472 19.91 16.25 -12.33
CA ASP A 472 20.78 15.20 -12.85
C ASP A 472 21.22 14.23 -11.74
N GLU A 473 21.46 12.99 -12.14
CA GLU A 473 22.13 11.97 -11.34
C GLU A 473 23.63 12.30 -11.20
N VAL A 474 24.19 12.06 -10.03
CA VAL A 474 25.59 12.30 -9.73
C VAL A 474 26.24 11.01 -9.25
N GLU A 475 27.22 10.52 -9.99
CA GLU A 475 28.08 9.42 -9.52
C GLU A 475 28.92 9.88 -8.33
N THR A 476 28.88 9.10 -7.24
CA THR A 476 29.56 9.42 -6.00
C THR A 476 30.68 8.43 -5.66
N ALA A 477 30.60 7.22 -6.19
CA ALA A 477 31.63 6.18 -6.06
C ALA A 477 31.50 5.17 -7.18
N ALA A 478 32.62 4.64 -7.67
CA ALA A 478 32.68 3.55 -8.63
C ALA A 478 33.90 2.65 -8.40
N ILE A 479 33.70 1.33 -8.52
CA ILE A 479 34.79 0.35 -8.56
C ILE A 479 34.51 -0.68 -9.64
N LYS A 480 35.57 -1.12 -10.33
CA LYS A 480 35.46 -2.19 -11.31
C LYS A 480 35.32 -3.54 -10.60
N LEU A 481 34.36 -4.35 -11.04
CA LEU A 481 34.15 -5.71 -10.56
C LEU A 481 34.47 -6.75 -11.63
N SER A 482 34.73 -8.00 -11.20
CA SER A 482 34.74 -9.15 -12.10
C SER A 482 33.30 -9.47 -12.53
N ALA A 483 33.04 -9.62 -13.82
CA ALA A 483 31.69 -9.66 -14.40
C ALA A 483 30.86 -10.90 -14.06
N ASP A 484 31.44 -11.98 -13.53
CA ASP A 484 30.83 -13.31 -13.52
C ASP A 484 30.37 -13.83 -12.14
N THR A 485 30.25 -12.97 -11.14
CA THR A 485 29.87 -13.37 -9.78
C THR A 485 28.61 -12.65 -9.33
N PRO A 486 27.66 -13.35 -8.67
CA PRO A 486 26.56 -12.66 -8.01
C PRO A 486 27.09 -11.69 -6.94
N VAL A 487 26.43 -10.55 -6.81
CA VAL A 487 26.77 -9.49 -5.85
C VAL A 487 25.60 -9.28 -4.92
N TRP A 488 25.87 -9.16 -3.63
CA TRP A 488 24.87 -8.73 -2.64
C TRP A 488 24.96 -7.23 -2.48
N LEU A 489 23.90 -6.53 -2.89
CA LEU A 489 23.73 -5.09 -2.74
C LEU A 489 22.86 -4.83 -1.53
N GLN A 490 23.32 -3.99 -0.60
CA GLN A 490 22.59 -3.72 0.64
C GLN A 490 22.41 -2.22 0.84
N ALA A 491 21.14 -1.82 1.06
CA ALA A 491 20.76 -0.51 1.57
C ALA A 491 20.56 -0.60 3.09
N VAL A 492 21.23 0.27 3.84
CA VAL A 492 21.12 0.41 5.29
C VAL A 492 20.37 1.71 5.57
N VAL A 493 19.09 1.61 5.92
CA VAL A 493 18.23 2.76 6.23
C VAL A 493 18.20 3.00 7.73
N ARG A 494 18.43 4.24 8.15
CA ARG A 494 18.44 4.61 9.57
C ARG A 494 17.76 5.95 9.79
N MET A 495 17.00 6.03 10.86
CA MET A 495 16.45 7.29 11.33
C MET A 495 17.55 8.13 11.95
N ASN A 496 17.84 9.28 11.34
CA ASN A 496 18.72 10.32 11.87
C ASN A 496 17.87 11.39 12.55
N GLY A 497 18.09 11.62 13.83
CA GLY A 497 17.41 12.68 14.55
C GLY A 497 16.71 12.21 15.83
N LYS A 498 16.46 13.15 16.73
CA LYS A 498 15.70 12.87 17.95
C LYS A 498 14.22 13.05 17.68
N LYS A 499 13.40 12.01 17.93
CA LYS A 499 11.95 12.17 18.09
C LYS A 499 11.70 13.24 19.15
N LYS A 500 11.15 14.37 18.77
CA LYS A 500 10.57 15.32 19.72
C LYS A 500 9.06 15.17 19.64
N PRO A 501 8.35 15.03 20.74
CA PRO A 501 6.89 15.17 20.75
C PRO A 501 6.59 16.64 20.42
N THR A 502 6.31 16.89 19.16
CA THR A 502 5.93 18.21 18.62
C THR A 502 4.77 18.02 17.69
N GLN A 503 3.91 19.02 17.56
CA GLN A 503 2.79 19.01 16.62
C GLN A 503 3.24 18.78 15.16
N LYS A 504 4.50 19.06 14.84
CA LYS A 504 5.09 18.82 13.51
C LYS A 504 6.47 18.18 13.69
N PRO A 505 6.55 16.84 13.83
CA PRO A 505 7.82 16.17 14.01
C PRO A 505 8.70 16.26 12.76
N ASP A 506 10.01 16.41 12.98
CA ASP A 506 11.03 16.40 11.93
C ASP A 506 11.64 14.99 11.86
N TYR A 507 11.03 14.14 11.06
CA TYR A 507 11.56 12.81 10.78
C TYR A 507 12.67 12.89 9.74
N LYS A 508 13.90 12.55 10.12
CA LYS A 508 15.05 12.47 9.21
C LYS A 508 15.41 11.03 8.93
N CYS A 509 15.79 10.77 7.69
CA CYS A 509 16.16 9.45 7.23
C CYS A 509 17.46 9.53 6.44
N GLU A 510 18.38 8.59 6.68
CA GLU A 510 19.63 8.43 5.94
C GLU A 510 19.70 7.03 5.37
N VAL A 511 20.23 6.89 4.15
CA VAL A 511 20.63 5.62 3.55
C VAL A 511 22.13 5.58 3.37
N LYS A 512 22.74 4.42 3.68
CA LYS A 512 24.11 4.03 3.33
C LYS A 512 24.09 2.74 2.54
N PHE A 513 25.02 2.59 1.61
CA PHE A 513 25.13 1.36 0.86
C PHE A 513 26.32 0.52 1.29
N ARG A 514 26.15 -0.77 1.13
CA ARG A 514 27.18 -1.80 1.33
C ARG A 514 27.06 -2.84 0.24
N TYR A 515 28.15 -3.53 -0.05
CA TYR A 515 28.13 -4.67 -0.96
C TYR A 515 28.93 -5.85 -0.40
N SER A 516 28.64 -7.04 -0.92
CA SER A 516 29.39 -8.25 -0.61
C SER A 516 29.53 -9.12 -1.86
N LEU A 517 30.65 -9.84 -1.98
CA LEU A 517 30.91 -10.82 -3.01
C LEU A 517 30.73 -12.27 -2.54
N ASP A 518 30.48 -12.47 -1.25
CA ASP A 518 30.32 -13.80 -0.63
C ASP A 518 29.03 -13.93 0.21
N GLY A 519 28.24 -12.85 0.27
CA GLY A 519 27.01 -12.77 1.07
C GLY A 519 27.22 -12.75 2.58
N LYS A 520 28.48 -12.73 3.06
CA LYS A 520 28.83 -12.80 4.48
C LYS A 520 29.53 -11.52 4.97
N LYS A 521 30.52 -11.07 4.25
CA LYS A 521 31.29 -9.88 4.60
C LYS A 521 30.85 -8.70 3.75
N PHE A 522 30.18 -7.73 4.37
CA PHE A 522 29.75 -6.50 3.72
C PHE A 522 30.78 -5.38 3.88
N THR A 523 31.05 -4.67 2.81
CA THR A 523 31.94 -3.52 2.74
C THR A 523 31.11 -2.26 2.49
N ASP A 524 31.33 -1.21 3.28
CA ASP A 524 30.69 0.09 3.06
C ASP A 524 31.11 0.67 1.71
N PHE A 525 30.16 1.31 0.99
CA PHE A 525 30.42 1.83 -0.33
C PHE A 525 29.83 3.23 -0.52
N GLY A 526 30.63 4.13 -1.08
CA GLY A 526 30.23 5.49 -1.37
C GLY A 526 30.00 6.35 -0.12
N ARG A 527 28.99 7.21 -0.17
CA ARG A 527 28.64 8.14 0.91
C ARG A 527 27.20 8.00 1.36
N PRO A 528 26.85 8.39 2.60
CA PRO A 528 25.46 8.45 3.02
C PRO A 528 24.69 9.53 2.25
N MET A 529 23.36 9.31 2.09
CA MET A 529 22.46 10.27 1.50
C MET A 529 21.21 10.47 2.37
N ASP A 530 20.75 11.73 2.48
CA ASP A 530 19.50 12.07 3.13
C ASP A 530 18.30 11.68 2.24
N VAL A 531 17.46 10.80 2.78
CA VAL A 531 16.23 10.33 2.13
C VAL A 531 15.08 11.27 2.47
N ARG A 532 14.29 11.61 1.48
CA ARG A 532 13.06 12.39 1.63
C ARG A 532 11.82 11.56 1.28
N GLU A 533 10.67 12.02 1.75
CA GLU A 533 9.36 11.53 1.30
C GLU A 533 9.22 11.63 -0.23
N GLY A 534 8.27 10.86 -0.79
CA GLY A 534 7.76 11.06 -2.15
C GLY A 534 6.56 12.01 -2.18
N HIS A 535 5.84 12.06 -3.32
CA HIS A 535 4.63 12.88 -3.46
C HIS A 535 3.45 12.16 -2.80
N TRP A 536 3.04 12.62 -1.61
CA TRP A 536 2.02 12.04 -0.74
C TRP A 536 2.34 10.66 -0.15
N ILE A 537 3.53 10.13 -0.39
CA ILE A 537 3.97 8.80 0.06
C ILE A 537 5.29 8.89 0.81
N GLY A 538 5.63 7.85 1.57
CA GLY A 538 6.97 7.64 2.09
C GLY A 538 7.98 7.33 0.99
N ALA A 539 9.25 7.29 1.37
CA ALA A 539 10.28 6.72 0.53
C ALA A 539 10.08 5.21 0.38
N LYS A 540 10.62 4.66 -0.69
CA LYS A 540 10.56 3.25 -1.03
C LYS A 540 11.95 2.67 -1.23
N VAL A 541 12.07 1.35 -1.12
CA VAL A 541 13.27 0.59 -1.44
C VAL A 541 12.92 -0.51 -2.43
N GLY A 542 13.80 -0.80 -3.38
CA GLY A 542 13.53 -1.85 -4.37
C GLY A 542 14.62 -2.01 -5.38
N VAL A 543 14.27 -2.55 -6.54
CA VAL A 543 15.20 -2.93 -7.61
C VAL A 543 14.82 -2.30 -8.94
N PHE A 544 15.79 -2.14 -9.82
CA PHE A 544 15.58 -1.57 -11.14
C PHE A 544 16.59 -2.12 -12.16
N CYS A 545 16.22 -2.06 -13.44
CA CYS A 545 17.14 -2.28 -14.54
C CYS A 545 16.80 -1.33 -15.70
N THR A 546 17.80 -0.59 -16.19
CA THR A 546 17.58 0.46 -17.20
C THR A 546 18.74 0.58 -18.18
N ARG A 547 18.49 1.22 -19.33
CA ARG A 547 19.49 1.54 -20.34
C ARG A 547 19.23 2.92 -20.95
N PRO A 548 20.30 3.65 -21.38
CA PRO A 548 20.13 5.01 -21.93
C PRO A 548 19.82 5.04 -23.43
N TRP A 549 19.76 3.92 -24.11
CA TRP A 549 19.62 3.81 -25.58
C TRP A 549 18.51 2.85 -26.00
N SER A 550 17.95 3.08 -27.19
CA SER A 550 17.02 2.15 -27.85
C SER A 550 17.77 1.05 -28.60
N SER A 551 17.29 -0.17 -28.54
CA SER A 551 17.84 -1.34 -29.21
C SER A 551 16.77 -2.38 -29.49
N ASN A 552 17.05 -3.33 -30.39
CA ASN A 552 16.20 -4.48 -30.66
C ASN A 552 16.34 -5.63 -29.66
N ASP A 553 17.14 -5.47 -28.61
CA ASP A 553 17.36 -6.42 -27.54
C ASP A 553 17.92 -5.70 -26.31
N SER A 554 17.94 -6.35 -25.14
CA SER A 554 18.37 -5.78 -23.87
C SER A 554 19.29 -6.70 -23.08
N GLY A 555 20.09 -6.14 -22.17
CA GLY A 555 20.59 -6.86 -21.03
C GLY A 555 19.52 -7.02 -19.95
N TRP A 556 19.89 -7.63 -18.82
CA TRP A 556 18.98 -7.85 -17.71
C TRP A 556 19.71 -7.95 -16.36
N LEU A 557 18.93 -7.81 -15.31
CA LEU A 557 19.34 -8.07 -13.94
C LEU A 557 18.51 -9.26 -13.40
N ASP A 558 19.18 -10.32 -12.97
CA ASP A 558 18.57 -11.39 -12.21
C ASP A 558 18.68 -11.06 -10.72
N VAL A 559 17.57 -11.16 -9.98
CA VAL A 559 17.46 -10.94 -8.54
C VAL A 559 17.06 -12.27 -7.92
N ASP A 560 17.99 -12.93 -7.21
CA ASP A 560 17.74 -14.23 -6.56
C ASP A 560 16.94 -14.09 -5.26
N SER A 561 17.12 -12.97 -4.55
CA SER A 561 16.40 -12.70 -3.31
C SER A 561 16.44 -11.22 -2.96
N PHE A 562 15.43 -10.79 -2.23
CA PHE A 562 15.35 -9.45 -1.63
C PHE A 562 14.94 -9.62 -0.16
N ILE A 563 15.89 -9.42 0.75
CA ILE A 563 15.72 -9.73 2.17
C ILE A 563 15.74 -8.45 2.99
N ILE A 564 14.68 -8.28 3.78
CA ILE A 564 14.57 -7.21 4.78
C ILE A 564 14.97 -7.76 6.14
N ASP A 565 15.83 -7.00 6.86
CA ASP A 565 16.29 -7.34 8.21
C ASP A 565 16.43 -6.07 9.07
N LYS A 566 16.72 -6.20 10.38
CA LYS A 566 16.93 -5.08 11.33
C LYS A 566 18.21 -4.28 11.09
#